data_490e6a46a4baedb58884326a439e47f7
#
_entry.id   490e6a46a4baedb58884326a439e47f7
#
_cell.length_a   1.000
_cell.length_b   1.000
_cell.length_c   1.000
_cell.angle_alpha   90.00
_cell.angle_beta   90.00
_cell.angle_gamma   90.00
#
_symmetry.space_group_name_H-M   'P 1'
#
loop_
_entity.id
_entity.type
_entity.pdbx_description
1 polymer ?
#
loop_
_entity_poly.entity_id
_entity_poly.type
_entity_poly.pdbx_seq_one_letter_code
_entity_poly.pdbx_strand_id
1 'polypeptide(L)'
;MTKEDVSIIGRPVKDMYGTIIGNVLGTLTHIDGQIQTVGIDCGSEGLKQIPYEQLVLQGDVVIYIPGWRIDAQKILKEKRLTLSRLKALMGIMSEDDATQSDADVIHDTYKTKLMELDEAESKVRDELSVRLEELDSQERIIKVMMFDAKVQFKSEEISDSTFETIQKHCNNLLERLSHERVEVGNVQRRIEELSLESIELTQPKKEMVQESAVSYLDSSGDTLTGQQYILPKPPAENSESAPQTYTGQQDNQEESSESNESDWMSRMEQNN
;
A
#
# COMPACT_ATOMS: atom_id res chain seq x y z
N MET A 1 -9.76 -8.66 -35.02
CA MET A 1 -10.03 -9.52 -33.86
C MET A 1 -8.85 -10.47 -33.72
N THR A 2 -8.02 -10.24 -32.73
CA THR A 2 -6.92 -11.13 -32.39
C THR A 2 -7.49 -12.42 -31.76
N LYS A 3 -6.73 -13.50 -31.81
CA LYS A 3 -7.18 -14.81 -31.28
C LYS A 3 -7.53 -14.75 -29.78
N GLU A 4 -7.00 -13.77 -29.06
CA GLU A 4 -7.26 -13.51 -27.62
C GLU A 4 -8.61 -12.84 -27.38
N ASP A 5 -9.09 -11.98 -28.30
CA ASP A 5 -10.37 -11.28 -28.18
C ASP A 5 -11.58 -12.22 -28.08
N VAL A 6 -11.53 -13.32 -28.83
CA VAL A 6 -12.64 -14.31 -28.87
C VAL A 6 -12.61 -15.19 -27.62
N SER A 7 -11.48 -15.28 -26.95
CA SER A 7 -11.30 -16.25 -25.86
C SER A 7 -11.91 -15.81 -24.53
N ILE A 8 -12.18 -14.51 -24.34
CA ILE A 8 -12.70 -13.98 -23.06
C ILE A 8 -14.22 -13.77 -23.05
N ILE A 9 -14.87 -13.69 -24.23
CA ILE A 9 -16.31 -13.43 -24.33
C ILE A 9 -17.09 -14.57 -23.68
N GLY A 10 -18.12 -14.22 -22.87
CA GLY A 10 -18.97 -15.16 -22.14
C GLY A 10 -18.33 -15.73 -20.86
N ARG A 11 -17.07 -15.45 -20.58
CA ARG A 11 -16.41 -15.95 -19.35
C ARG A 11 -16.90 -15.23 -18.11
N PRO A 12 -17.00 -15.93 -16.97
CA PRO A 12 -17.32 -15.31 -15.71
C PRO A 12 -16.17 -14.40 -15.25
N VAL A 13 -16.54 -13.22 -14.74
CA VAL A 13 -15.64 -12.26 -14.14
C VAL A 13 -15.75 -12.37 -12.63
N LYS A 14 -14.62 -12.52 -11.96
CA LYS A 14 -14.53 -12.56 -10.49
C LYS A 14 -13.65 -11.43 -10.01
N ASP A 15 -13.89 -10.95 -8.80
CA ASP A 15 -12.93 -10.15 -8.09
C ASP A 15 -11.74 -11.00 -7.60
N MET A 16 -10.73 -10.36 -7.07
CA MET A 16 -9.53 -11.03 -6.54
C MET A 16 -9.83 -11.94 -5.34
N TYR A 17 -10.98 -11.76 -4.70
CA TYR A 17 -11.41 -12.54 -3.53
C TYR A 17 -12.40 -13.66 -3.91
N GLY A 18 -12.62 -13.84 -5.23
CA GLY A 18 -13.44 -14.93 -5.77
C GLY A 18 -14.93 -14.62 -5.90
N THR A 19 -15.37 -13.37 -5.64
CA THR A 19 -16.76 -12.96 -5.81
C THR A 19 -17.07 -12.82 -7.31
N ILE A 20 -18.16 -13.40 -7.77
CA ILE A 20 -18.61 -13.22 -9.15
C ILE A 20 -19.17 -11.81 -9.31
N ILE A 21 -18.60 -11.04 -10.23
CA ILE A 21 -19.05 -9.69 -10.60
C ILE A 21 -20.08 -9.77 -11.74
N GLY A 22 -19.84 -10.64 -12.70
CA GLY A 22 -20.68 -10.76 -13.88
C GLY A 22 -20.05 -11.66 -14.94
N ASN A 23 -20.46 -11.46 -16.21
CA ASN A 23 -19.90 -12.18 -17.35
C ASN A 23 -19.45 -11.20 -18.43
N VAL A 24 -18.39 -11.54 -19.14
CA VAL A 24 -17.90 -10.74 -20.26
C VAL A 24 -18.92 -10.75 -21.39
N LEU A 25 -19.41 -9.57 -21.76
CA LEU A 25 -20.36 -9.39 -22.86
C LEU A 25 -19.63 -9.20 -24.20
N GLY A 26 -18.55 -8.42 -24.20
CA GLY A 26 -17.78 -8.09 -25.39
C GLY A 26 -16.63 -7.14 -25.11
N THR A 27 -15.88 -6.81 -26.16
CA THR A 27 -14.69 -5.95 -26.09
C THR A 27 -14.84 -4.75 -27.01
N LEU A 28 -14.31 -3.60 -26.57
CA LEU A 28 -14.09 -2.45 -27.42
C LEU A 28 -12.59 -2.37 -27.75
N THR A 29 -12.28 -2.33 -29.03
CA THR A 29 -10.92 -2.32 -29.54
C THR A 29 -10.58 -0.99 -30.21
N HIS A 30 -9.33 -0.58 -30.12
CA HIS A 30 -8.78 0.50 -30.92
C HIS A 30 -8.66 0.10 -32.42
N ILE A 31 -8.39 1.08 -33.29
CA ILE A 31 -8.16 0.87 -34.73
C ILE A 31 -6.94 -0.05 -34.98
N ASP A 32 -5.97 -0.04 -34.07
CA ASP A 32 -4.78 -0.90 -34.06
C ASP A 32 -5.05 -2.36 -33.65
N GLY A 33 -6.30 -2.66 -33.24
CA GLY A 33 -6.72 -4.00 -32.83
C GLY A 33 -6.44 -4.32 -31.36
N GLN A 34 -5.91 -3.37 -30.57
CA GLN A 34 -5.73 -3.58 -29.12
C GLN A 34 -7.05 -3.39 -28.38
N ILE A 35 -7.33 -4.27 -27.41
CA ILE A 35 -8.51 -4.15 -26.55
C ILE A 35 -8.31 -2.96 -25.62
N GLN A 36 -9.25 -2.02 -25.64
CA GLN A 36 -9.24 -0.86 -24.75
C GLN A 36 -10.07 -1.13 -23.49
N THR A 37 -11.32 -1.57 -23.70
CA THR A 37 -12.23 -1.83 -22.59
C THR A 37 -13.02 -3.11 -22.85
N VAL A 38 -13.49 -3.72 -21.76
CA VAL A 38 -14.34 -4.91 -21.77
C VAL A 38 -15.67 -4.57 -21.13
N GLY A 39 -16.76 -4.89 -21.82
CA GLY A 39 -18.11 -4.80 -21.29
C GLY A 39 -18.44 -6.04 -20.46
N ILE A 40 -18.87 -5.82 -19.23
CA ILE A 40 -19.27 -6.88 -18.30
C ILE A 40 -20.74 -6.69 -17.95
N ASP A 41 -21.52 -7.74 -18.16
CA ASP A 41 -22.90 -7.82 -17.71
C ASP A 41 -22.92 -8.21 -16.23
N CYS A 42 -23.27 -7.25 -15.37
CA CYS A 42 -23.38 -7.42 -13.92
C CYS A 42 -24.81 -7.72 -13.47
N GLY A 43 -25.66 -8.20 -14.35
CA GLY A 43 -27.07 -8.54 -14.07
C GLY A 43 -27.88 -7.29 -13.66
N SER A 44 -28.40 -7.26 -12.45
CA SER A 44 -29.19 -6.12 -11.94
C SER A 44 -28.49 -4.80 -11.85
N GLU A 45 -27.14 -4.80 -11.76
CA GLU A 45 -26.32 -3.58 -11.75
C GLU A 45 -26.08 -3.02 -13.16
N GLY A 46 -26.50 -3.75 -14.20
CA GLY A 46 -26.37 -3.34 -15.59
C GLY A 46 -24.99 -3.61 -16.18
N LEU A 47 -24.67 -2.89 -17.26
CA LEU A 47 -23.42 -3.01 -17.99
C LEU A 47 -22.33 -2.15 -17.36
N LYS A 48 -21.20 -2.76 -17.00
CA LYS A 48 -19.98 -2.06 -16.59
C LYS A 48 -18.93 -2.15 -17.70
N GLN A 49 -18.27 -1.04 -18.02
CA GLN A 49 -17.11 -1.01 -18.90
C GLN A 49 -15.83 -0.90 -18.04
N ILE A 50 -14.96 -1.89 -18.17
CA ILE A 50 -13.73 -1.99 -17.40
C ILE A 50 -12.54 -1.92 -18.36
N PRO A 51 -11.50 -1.11 -18.09
CA PRO A 51 -10.25 -1.10 -18.83
C PRO A 51 -9.63 -2.51 -18.90
N TYR A 52 -9.11 -2.90 -20.06
CA TYR A 52 -8.56 -4.25 -20.25
C TYR A 52 -7.37 -4.52 -19.34
N GLU A 53 -6.57 -3.49 -19.00
CA GLU A 53 -5.45 -3.57 -18.05
C GLU A 53 -5.87 -4.01 -16.63
N GLN A 54 -7.14 -3.84 -16.27
CA GLN A 54 -7.70 -4.27 -14.98
C GLN A 54 -8.19 -5.72 -15.00
N LEU A 55 -7.98 -6.44 -16.08
CA LEU A 55 -8.48 -7.80 -16.26
C LEU A 55 -7.34 -8.77 -16.52
N VAL A 56 -7.30 -9.85 -15.76
CA VAL A 56 -6.33 -10.93 -15.93
C VAL A 56 -7.07 -12.23 -16.25
N LEU A 57 -6.68 -12.87 -17.35
CA LEU A 57 -7.24 -14.17 -17.72
C LEU A 57 -6.56 -15.28 -16.92
N GLN A 58 -7.32 -16.00 -16.13
CA GLN A 58 -6.84 -17.15 -15.36
C GLN A 58 -7.67 -18.40 -15.68
N GLY A 59 -7.18 -19.23 -16.58
CA GLY A 59 -7.93 -20.39 -17.08
C GLY A 59 -9.23 -19.96 -17.78
N ASP A 60 -10.37 -20.40 -17.28
CA ASP A 60 -11.69 -20.07 -17.81
C ASP A 60 -12.38 -18.89 -17.11
N VAL A 61 -11.70 -18.21 -16.23
CA VAL A 61 -12.21 -17.08 -15.45
C VAL A 61 -11.42 -15.83 -15.75
N VAL A 62 -12.09 -14.68 -15.80
CA VAL A 62 -11.45 -13.37 -15.87
C VAL A 62 -11.42 -12.79 -14.45
N ILE A 63 -10.25 -12.42 -13.98
CA ILE A 63 -10.07 -11.80 -12.67
C ILE A 63 -10.03 -10.27 -12.85
N TYR A 64 -10.89 -9.58 -12.12
CA TYR A 64 -10.91 -8.13 -12.05
C TYR A 64 -9.95 -7.63 -10.95
N ILE A 65 -9.08 -6.73 -11.34
CA ILE A 65 -8.15 -6.04 -10.44
C ILE A 65 -8.62 -4.59 -10.28
N PRO A 66 -8.88 -4.09 -9.07
CA PRO A 66 -9.27 -2.71 -8.85
C PRO A 66 -8.22 -1.73 -9.36
N GLY A 67 -8.67 -0.60 -9.95
CA GLY A 67 -7.79 0.43 -10.52
C GLY A 67 -6.78 0.95 -9.49
N TRP A 68 -7.23 1.26 -8.28
CA TRP A 68 -6.36 1.73 -7.21
C TRP A 68 -5.14 0.82 -6.95
N ARG A 69 -5.32 -0.48 -7.14
CA ARG A 69 -4.21 -1.44 -6.94
C ARG A 69 -3.16 -1.34 -8.01
N ILE A 70 -3.57 -1.21 -9.28
CA ILE A 70 -2.66 -1.04 -10.41
C ILE A 70 -1.93 0.28 -10.30
N ASP A 71 -2.67 1.36 -10.01
CA ASP A 71 -2.11 2.70 -9.88
C ASP A 71 -1.14 2.79 -8.69
N ALA A 72 -1.51 2.20 -7.55
CA ALA A 72 -0.61 2.12 -6.40
C ALA A 72 0.68 1.38 -6.72
N GLN A 73 0.61 0.23 -7.40
CA GLN A 73 1.80 -0.52 -7.78
C GLN A 73 2.71 0.24 -8.74
N LYS A 74 2.11 0.89 -9.74
CA LYS A 74 2.83 1.72 -10.70
C LYS A 74 3.56 2.85 -9.99
N ILE A 75 2.86 3.59 -9.12
CA ILE A 75 3.44 4.68 -8.34
C ILE A 75 4.55 4.19 -7.42
N LEU A 76 4.33 3.12 -6.66
CA LEU A 76 5.33 2.55 -5.77
C LEU A 76 6.60 2.11 -6.53
N LYS A 77 6.44 1.45 -7.68
CA LYS A 77 7.56 1.02 -8.53
C LYS A 77 8.33 2.22 -9.09
N GLU A 78 7.63 3.20 -9.66
CA GLU A 78 8.26 4.39 -10.26
C GLU A 78 8.93 5.25 -9.18
N LYS A 79 8.27 5.50 -8.05
CA LYS A 79 8.81 6.30 -6.95
C LYS A 79 10.07 5.65 -6.36
N ARG A 80 10.02 4.34 -6.08
CA ARG A 80 11.19 3.60 -5.61
C ARG A 80 12.37 3.67 -6.58
N LEU A 81 12.11 3.51 -7.89
CA LEU A 81 13.17 3.61 -8.91
C LEU A 81 13.75 5.04 -8.96
N THR A 82 12.90 6.07 -8.92
CA THR A 82 13.34 7.46 -8.94
C THR A 82 14.18 7.82 -7.71
N LEU A 83 13.75 7.40 -6.51
CA LEU A 83 14.51 7.58 -5.27
C LEU A 83 15.85 6.85 -5.30
N SER A 84 15.87 5.61 -5.79
CA SER A 84 17.12 4.84 -5.93
C SER A 84 18.11 5.53 -6.89
N ARG A 85 17.62 6.07 -8.01
CA ARG A 85 18.46 6.82 -8.97
C ARG A 85 18.96 8.15 -8.39
N LEU A 86 18.09 8.87 -7.67
CA LEU A 86 18.47 10.11 -6.99
C LEU A 86 19.56 9.86 -5.96
N LYS A 87 19.42 8.81 -5.17
CA LYS A 87 20.42 8.38 -4.18
C LYS A 87 21.76 8.02 -4.81
N ALA A 88 21.72 7.29 -5.93
CA ALA A 88 22.92 6.95 -6.69
C ALA A 88 23.60 8.22 -7.27
N LEU A 89 22.82 9.15 -7.83
CA LEU A 89 23.32 10.42 -8.34
C LEU A 89 24.03 11.23 -7.25
N MET A 90 23.42 11.33 -6.07
CA MET A 90 24.03 12.01 -4.92
C MET A 90 25.34 11.33 -4.45
N GLY A 91 25.42 10.01 -4.54
CA GLY A 91 26.65 9.25 -4.30
C GLY A 91 27.76 9.61 -5.30
N ILE A 92 27.46 9.62 -6.59
CA ILE A 92 28.41 9.99 -7.66
C ILE A 92 28.89 11.44 -7.48
N MET A 93 27.99 12.39 -7.21
CA MET A 93 28.33 13.77 -6.97
C MET A 93 29.27 13.99 -5.76
N SER A 94 29.23 13.06 -4.80
CA SER A 94 30.12 13.13 -3.63
C SER A 94 31.53 12.59 -3.92
N GLU A 95 31.70 11.79 -4.98
CA GLU A 95 32.96 11.12 -5.33
C GLU A 95 33.75 11.84 -6.42
N ASP A 96 33.08 12.61 -7.30
CA ASP A 96 33.70 13.16 -8.51
C ASP A 96 33.23 14.62 -8.75
N ASP A 97 34.18 15.55 -8.73
CA ASP A 97 33.96 17.01 -8.87
C ASP A 97 33.73 17.46 -10.33
N ALA A 98 33.91 16.57 -11.30
CA ALA A 98 34.10 16.98 -12.70
C ALA A 98 32.83 17.18 -13.54
N THR A 99 31.62 16.82 -13.06
CA THR A 99 30.36 16.82 -13.84
C THR A 99 29.17 17.43 -13.13
N GLN A 100 29.40 18.43 -12.28
CA GLN A 100 28.35 19.04 -11.46
C GLN A 100 27.19 19.62 -12.31
N SER A 101 27.50 20.25 -13.45
CA SER A 101 26.50 20.82 -14.36
C SER A 101 25.55 19.78 -14.96
N ASP A 102 26.05 18.60 -15.32
CA ASP A 102 25.24 17.54 -15.93
C ASP A 102 24.43 16.82 -14.82
N ALA A 103 25.00 16.69 -13.64
CA ALA A 103 24.34 16.11 -12.48
C ALA A 103 23.14 16.98 -12.02
N ASP A 104 23.28 18.31 -12.08
CA ASP A 104 22.19 19.23 -11.71
C ASP A 104 20.97 19.08 -12.64
N VAL A 105 21.19 18.93 -13.96
CA VAL A 105 20.12 18.69 -14.94
C VAL A 105 19.39 17.38 -14.67
N ILE A 106 20.14 16.32 -14.36
CA ILE A 106 19.57 15.01 -14.06
C ILE A 106 18.82 15.06 -12.72
N HIS A 107 19.38 15.74 -11.72
CA HIS A 107 18.74 15.94 -10.41
C HIS A 107 17.38 16.65 -10.55
N ASP A 108 17.32 17.75 -11.31
CA ASP A 108 16.08 18.48 -11.54
C ASP A 108 15.03 17.64 -12.29
N THR A 109 15.47 16.78 -13.21
CA THR A 109 14.58 15.83 -13.89
C THR A 109 13.96 14.84 -12.90
N TYR A 110 14.75 14.26 -12.00
CA TYR A 110 14.23 13.34 -10.98
C TYR A 110 13.35 14.05 -9.96
N LYS A 111 13.69 15.27 -9.57
CA LYS A 111 12.87 16.09 -8.67
C LYS A 111 11.49 16.40 -9.28
N THR A 112 11.45 16.80 -10.55
CA THR A 112 10.18 17.03 -11.27
C THR A 112 9.36 15.74 -11.32
N LYS A 113 9.99 14.60 -11.64
CA LYS A 113 9.30 13.29 -11.64
C LYS A 113 8.75 12.91 -10.26
N LEU A 114 9.48 13.19 -9.18
CA LEU A 114 8.98 12.95 -7.82
C LEU A 114 7.76 13.80 -7.51
N MET A 115 7.72 15.08 -7.92
CA MET A 115 6.55 15.94 -7.73
C MET A 115 5.31 15.39 -8.47
N GLU A 116 5.47 14.93 -9.71
CA GLU A 116 4.37 14.27 -10.45
C GLU A 116 3.87 13.00 -9.74
N LEU A 117 4.79 12.22 -9.21
CA LEU A 117 4.45 10.99 -8.47
C LEU A 117 3.78 11.29 -7.14
N ASP A 118 4.15 12.36 -6.44
CA ASP A 118 3.51 12.80 -5.20
C ASP A 118 2.06 13.25 -5.43
N GLU A 119 1.78 13.94 -6.57
CA GLU A 119 0.40 14.27 -6.95
C GLU A 119 -0.44 13.03 -7.27
N ALA A 120 0.14 12.06 -8.01
CA ALA A 120 -0.53 10.81 -8.32
C ALA A 120 -0.77 9.96 -7.05
N GLU A 121 0.21 9.94 -6.13
CA GLU A 121 0.11 9.29 -4.83
C GLU A 121 -1.03 9.85 -3.98
N SER A 122 -1.19 11.19 -3.96
CA SER A 122 -2.28 11.82 -3.21
C SER A 122 -3.64 11.31 -3.68
N LYS A 123 -3.85 11.18 -4.99
CA LYS A 123 -5.11 10.65 -5.56
C LYS A 123 -5.37 9.20 -5.12
N VAL A 124 -4.34 8.35 -5.22
CA VAL A 124 -4.47 6.95 -4.78
C VAL A 124 -4.74 6.88 -3.28
N ARG A 125 -4.10 7.71 -2.47
CA ARG A 125 -4.33 7.76 -1.02
C ARG A 125 -5.77 8.13 -0.68
N ASP A 126 -6.35 9.10 -1.40
CA ASP A 126 -7.76 9.47 -1.23
C ASP A 126 -8.70 8.32 -1.60
N GLU A 127 -8.45 7.63 -2.72
CA GLU A 127 -9.22 6.45 -3.14
C GLU A 127 -9.14 5.32 -2.11
N LEU A 128 -7.95 5.05 -1.57
CA LEU A 128 -7.76 4.04 -0.52
C LEU A 128 -8.50 4.40 0.77
N SER A 129 -8.54 5.69 1.14
CA SER A 129 -9.27 6.15 2.32
C SER A 129 -10.78 5.96 2.15
N VAL A 130 -11.33 6.33 1.00
CA VAL A 130 -12.75 6.09 0.67
C VAL A 130 -13.06 4.59 0.71
N ARG A 131 -12.17 3.76 0.15
CA ARG A 131 -12.37 2.31 0.15
C ARG A 131 -12.37 1.72 1.56
N LEU A 132 -11.52 2.20 2.46
CA LEU A 132 -11.53 1.77 3.86
C LEU A 132 -12.84 2.14 4.57
N GLU A 133 -13.38 3.33 4.33
CA GLU A 133 -14.68 3.74 4.87
C GLU A 133 -15.82 2.85 4.38
N GLU A 134 -15.80 2.48 3.08
CA GLU A 134 -16.76 1.52 2.52
C GLU A 134 -16.66 0.14 3.18
N LEU A 135 -15.44 -0.37 3.36
CA LEU A 135 -15.19 -1.66 4.02
C LEU A 135 -15.68 -1.64 5.48
N ASP A 136 -15.44 -0.55 6.21
CA ASP A 136 -15.91 -0.37 7.58
C ASP A 136 -17.45 -0.32 7.66
N SER A 137 -18.08 0.33 6.71
CA SER A 137 -19.54 0.39 6.61
C SER A 137 -20.14 -1.00 6.35
N GLN A 138 -19.58 -1.73 5.38
CA GLN A 138 -20.01 -3.10 5.04
C GLN A 138 -19.82 -4.06 6.22
N GLU A 139 -18.66 -4.01 6.89
CA GLU A 139 -18.39 -4.82 8.07
C GLU A 139 -19.42 -4.57 9.18
N ARG A 140 -19.75 -3.31 9.43
CA ARG A 140 -20.76 -2.92 10.43
C ARG A 140 -22.14 -3.49 10.09
N ILE A 141 -22.56 -3.40 8.82
CA ILE A 141 -23.85 -3.94 8.35
C ILE A 141 -23.90 -5.45 8.57
N ILE A 142 -22.84 -6.18 8.19
CA ILE A 142 -22.79 -7.64 8.36
C ILE A 142 -22.86 -8.03 9.84
N LYS A 143 -22.14 -7.32 10.71
CA LYS A 143 -22.20 -7.55 12.18
C LYS A 143 -23.58 -7.33 12.75
N VAL A 144 -24.30 -6.30 12.29
CA VAL A 144 -25.69 -6.03 12.69
C VAL A 144 -26.60 -7.17 12.22
N MET A 145 -26.47 -7.62 10.97
CA MET A 145 -27.25 -8.77 10.43
C MET A 145 -26.99 -10.05 11.22
N MET A 146 -25.74 -10.34 11.58
CA MET A 146 -25.40 -11.50 12.42
C MET A 146 -26.03 -11.39 13.82
N PHE A 147 -26.03 -10.19 14.38
CA PHE A 147 -26.66 -9.97 15.69
C PHE A 147 -28.16 -10.16 15.63
N ASP A 148 -28.83 -9.61 14.62
CA ASP A 148 -30.26 -9.77 14.41
C ASP A 148 -30.63 -11.24 14.20
N ALA A 149 -29.91 -11.96 13.34
CA ALA A 149 -30.10 -13.41 13.17
C ALA A 149 -29.95 -14.19 14.48
N LYS A 150 -29.04 -13.76 15.38
CA LYS A 150 -28.92 -14.37 16.71
C LYS A 150 -30.13 -14.06 17.61
N VAL A 151 -30.73 -12.87 17.48
CA VAL A 151 -31.97 -12.53 18.20
C VAL A 151 -33.11 -13.40 17.69
N GLN A 152 -33.33 -13.49 16.36
CA GLN A 152 -34.36 -14.32 15.74
C GLN A 152 -34.22 -15.81 16.10
N PHE A 153 -32.98 -16.30 16.17
CA PHE A 153 -32.72 -17.66 16.63
C PHE A 153 -33.10 -17.88 18.11
N LYS A 154 -32.79 -16.92 18.99
CA LYS A 154 -33.12 -17.00 20.41
C LYS A 154 -34.60 -16.80 20.69
N SER A 155 -35.33 -16.13 19.82
CA SER A 155 -36.79 -16.00 19.87
C SER A 155 -37.54 -17.17 19.18
N GLU A 156 -36.80 -18.19 18.72
CA GLU A 156 -37.35 -19.36 18.02
C GLU A 156 -38.06 -19.04 16.69
N GLU A 157 -37.76 -17.87 16.07
CA GLU A 157 -38.30 -17.45 14.78
C GLU A 157 -37.64 -18.17 13.61
N ILE A 158 -36.37 -18.55 13.73
CA ILE A 158 -35.59 -19.28 12.73
C ILE A 158 -35.02 -20.58 13.29
N SER A 159 -34.85 -21.56 12.41
CA SER A 159 -34.29 -22.86 12.76
C SER A 159 -32.77 -22.81 12.95
N ASP A 160 -32.21 -23.80 13.66
CA ASP A 160 -30.76 -24.00 13.80
C ASP A 160 -30.05 -23.99 12.43
N SER A 161 -30.55 -24.75 11.46
CA SER A 161 -29.97 -24.85 10.13
C SER A 161 -29.97 -23.51 9.37
N THR A 162 -31.00 -22.70 9.57
CA THR A 162 -31.09 -21.36 8.98
C THR A 162 -30.05 -20.42 9.63
N PHE A 163 -29.98 -20.46 10.95
CA PHE A 163 -28.99 -19.64 11.69
C PHE A 163 -27.54 -20.00 11.31
N GLU A 164 -27.19 -21.30 11.26
CA GLU A 164 -25.88 -21.77 10.82
C GLU A 164 -25.53 -21.30 9.41
N THR A 165 -26.52 -21.35 8.49
CA THR A 165 -26.34 -20.89 7.12
C THR A 165 -26.04 -19.40 7.06
N ILE A 166 -26.81 -18.55 7.78
CA ILE A 166 -26.57 -17.11 7.87
C ILE A 166 -25.19 -16.84 8.46
N GLN A 167 -24.85 -17.50 9.57
CA GLN A 167 -23.56 -17.34 10.23
C GLN A 167 -22.39 -17.66 9.32
N LYS A 168 -22.47 -18.77 8.58
CA LYS A 168 -21.44 -19.18 7.61
C LYS A 168 -21.25 -18.13 6.50
N HIS A 169 -22.36 -17.65 5.92
CA HIS A 169 -22.29 -16.63 4.87
C HIS A 169 -21.70 -15.31 5.38
N CYS A 170 -22.15 -14.84 6.55
CA CYS A 170 -21.62 -13.63 7.15
C CYS A 170 -20.14 -13.73 7.49
N ASN A 171 -19.70 -14.86 8.06
CA ASN A 171 -18.29 -15.09 8.38
C ASN A 171 -17.43 -15.08 7.10
N ASN A 172 -17.85 -15.75 6.03
CA ASN A 172 -17.15 -15.72 4.75
C ASN A 172 -17.03 -14.31 4.15
N LEU A 173 -18.07 -13.47 4.33
CA LEU A 173 -18.03 -12.07 3.91
C LEU A 173 -17.07 -11.26 4.75
N LEU A 174 -17.13 -11.41 6.09
CA LEU A 174 -16.21 -10.72 7.02
C LEU A 174 -14.75 -11.09 6.74
N GLU A 175 -14.46 -12.35 6.47
CA GLU A 175 -13.11 -12.80 6.12
C GLU A 175 -12.60 -12.08 4.85
N ARG A 176 -13.41 -12.02 3.78
CA ARG A 176 -13.04 -11.32 2.55
C ARG A 176 -12.79 -9.83 2.79
N LEU A 177 -13.69 -9.15 3.53
CA LEU A 177 -13.50 -7.74 3.87
C LEU A 177 -12.23 -7.51 4.69
N SER A 178 -11.91 -8.43 5.61
CA SER A 178 -10.68 -8.38 6.41
C SER A 178 -9.45 -8.50 5.53
N HIS A 179 -9.42 -9.42 4.57
CA HIS A 179 -8.31 -9.58 3.62
C HIS A 179 -8.10 -8.31 2.79
N GLU A 180 -9.17 -7.74 2.23
CA GLU A 180 -9.08 -6.51 1.46
C GLU A 180 -8.59 -5.34 2.32
N ARG A 181 -9.09 -5.20 3.56
CA ARG A 181 -8.64 -4.17 4.50
C ARG A 181 -7.14 -4.25 4.79
N VAL A 182 -6.63 -5.45 5.07
CA VAL A 182 -5.20 -5.67 5.32
C VAL A 182 -4.37 -5.28 4.10
N GLU A 183 -4.83 -5.62 2.91
CA GLU A 183 -4.15 -5.26 1.67
C GLU A 183 -4.10 -3.75 1.45
N VAL A 184 -5.24 -3.05 1.59
CA VAL A 184 -5.30 -1.59 1.49
C VAL A 184 -4.38 -0.93 2.51
N GLY A 185 -4.40 -1.39 3.77
CA GLY A 185 -3.53 -0.88 4.83
C GLY A 185 -2.03 -1.11 4.54
N ASN A 186 -1.68 -2.25 3.96
CA ASN A 186 -0.29 -2.52 3.55
C ASN A 186 0.16 -1.58 2.43
N VAL A 187 -0.71 -1.29 1.47
CA VAL A 187 -0.40 -0.34 0.39
C VAL A 187 -0.21 1.07 0.95
N GLN A 188 -1.10 1.54 1.83
CA GLN A 188 -0.97 2.84 2.48
C GLN A 188 0.36 2.97 3.24
N ARG A 189 0.72 1.97 4.03
CA ARG A 189 2.00 1.96 4.75
C ARG A 189 3.20 2.05 3.82
N ARG A 190 3.22 1.28 2.71
CA ARG A 190 4.31 1.35 1.72
C ARG A 190 4.42 2.72 1.05
N ILE A 191 3.28 3.35 0.78
CA ILE A 191 3.23 4.71 0.28
C ILE A 191 3.86 5.69 1.27
N GLU A 192 3.50 5.60 2.55
CA GLU A 192 4.05 6.44 3.62
C GLU A 192 5.56 6.25 3.81
N GLU A 193 6.05 5.00 3.79
CA GLU A 193 7.47 4.68 3.88
C GLU A 193 8.29 5.35 2.77
N LEU A 194 7.81 5.26 1.51
CA LEU A 194 8.49 5.92 0.38
C LEU A 194 8.37 7.44 0.41
N SER A 195 7.31 7.99 0.97
CA SER A 195 7.16 9.43 1.14
C SER A 195 8.16 9.98 2.17
N LEU A 196 8.37 9.27 3.27
CA LEU A 196 9.39 9.62 4.27
C LEU A 196 10.80 9.56 3.67
N GLU A 197 11.13 8.50 2.91
CA GLU A 197 12.42 8.40 2.21
C GLU A 197 12.61 9.55 1.20
N SER A 198 11.55 9.95 0.50
CA SER A 198 11.57 11.08 -0.43
C SER A 198 11.92 12.39 0.29
N ILE A 199 11.31 12.65 1.44
CA ILE A 199 11.56 13.84 2.26
C ILE A 199 13.01 13.87 2.73
N GLU A 200 13.53 12.74 3.25
CA GLU A 200 14.92 12.65 3.72
C GLU A 200 15.95 12.93 2.62
N LEU A 201 15.67 12.51 1.38
CA LEU A 201 16.58 12.72 0.25
C LEU A 201 16.47 14.12 -0.36
N THR A 202 15.31 14.76 -0.27
CA THR A 202 15.07 16.08 -0.86
C THR A 202 15.36 17.24 0.08
N GLN A 203 15.39 17.02 1.39
CA GLN A 203 15.76 18.04 2.35
C GLN A 203 17.29 18.17 2.44
N PRO A 204 17.86 19.35 2.16
CA PRO A 204 19.30 19.55 2.33
C PRO A 204 19.67 19.42 3.82
N LYS A 205 20.57 18.50 4.13
CA LYS A 205 21.11 18.29 5.50
C LYS A 205 21.61 19.58 6.18
N LYS A 206 21.84 20.65 5.40
CA LYS A 206 22.29 21.95 5.91
C LYS A 206 21.22 22.74 6.66
N GLU A 207 19.93 22.61 6.32
CA GLU A 207 18.88 23.39 6.99
C GLU A 207 18.59 22.87 8.41
N MET A 208 18.63 21.57 8.62
CA MET A 208 18.44 21.01 9.98
C MET A 208 19.55 21.43 10.97
N VAL A 209 20.78 21.60 10.48
CA VAL A 209 21.89 22.07 11.32
C VAL A 209 21.80 23.57 11.59
N GLN A 210 21.33 24.37 10.61
CA GLN A 210 21.15 25.81 10.78
C GLN A 210 19.95 26.15 11.67
N GLU A 211 18.83 25.47 11.52
CA GLU A 211 17.64 25.67 12.36
C GLU A 211 17.90 25.26 13.82
N SER A 212 18.65 24.19 14.03
CA SER A 212 19.13 23.78 15.34
C SER A 212 20.12 24.81 15.93
N ALA A 213 21.03 25.35 15.11
CA ALA A 213 21.99 26.36 15.55
C ALA A 213 21.34 27.73 15.86
N VAL A 214 20.34 28.14 15.09
CA VAL A 214 19.57 29.37 15.33
C VAL A 214 18.71 29.24 16.58
N SER A 215 18.13 28.08 16.84
CA SER A 215 17.35 27.80 18.06
C SER A 215 18.23 27.87 19.33
N TYR A 216 19.51 27.52 19.24
CA TYR A 216 20.45 27.66 20.33
C TYR A 216 20.94 29.12 20.55
N LEU A 217 20.92 29.92 19.48
CA LEU A 217 21.35 31.33 19.59
C LEU A 217 20.21 32.24 20.06
N ASP A 218 18.95 31.91 19.72
CA ASP A 218 17.77 32.67 20.15
C ASP A 218 17.43 32.46 21.63
N SER A 219 17.84 31.32 22.21
CA SER A 219 17.70 31.05 23.65
C SER A 219 18.79 31.69 24.53
N SER A 220 19.80 32.36 23.92
CA SER A 220 20.90 33.00 24.65
C SER A 220 20.74 34.53 24.78
N GLY A 221 19.60 35.07 24.32
CA GLY A 221 19.37 36.53 24.17
C GLY A 221 18.55 37.21 25.26
N ASP A 222 18.41 36.68 26.45
CA ASP A 222 17.90 37.46 27.60
C ASP A 222 18.36 36.84 28.92
N THR A 223 19.40 37.40 29.50
CA THR A 223 19.56 37.75 30.90
C THR A 223 21.03 38.04 31.25
N LEU A 224 21.42 39.30 31.13
CA LEU A 224 22.52 39.84 31.89
C LEU A 224 22.06 40.10 33.32
N THR A 225 22.15 39.11 34.20
CA THR A 225 22.26 39.31 35.64
C THR A 225 23.03 38.13 36.25
N GLY A 226 24.17 38.47 36.85
CA GLY A 226 25.16 37.53 37.34
C GLY A 226 24.65 36.49 38.31
N GLN A 227 24.82 35.25 37.94
CA GLN A 227 24.95 34.13 38.85
C GLN A 227 26.00 33.17 38.31
N GLN A 228 27.04 32.94 39.13
CA GLN A 228 28.09 31.96 38.90
C GLN A 228 27.44 30.57 38.77
N TYR A 229 27.46 29.99 37.55
CA TYR A 229 27.14 28.59 37.35
C TYR A 229 28.32 27.74 37.80
N ILE A 230 28.12 27.02 38.89
CA ILE A 230 28.99 25.92 39.33
C ILE A 230 28.72 24.76 38.37
N LEU A 231 29.71 24.39 37.57
CA LEU A 231 29.66 23.20 36.70
C LEU A 231 29.47 21.95 37.56
N PRO A 232 28.54 21.07 37.20
CA PRO A 232 28.42 19.78 37.87
C PRO A 232 29.64 18.92 37.56
N LYS A 233 30.24 18.39 38.64
CA LYS A 233 31.38 17.48 38.62
C LYS A 233 30.96 16.15 37.92
N PRO A 234 31.77 15.59 37.01
CA PRO A 234 31.48 14.31 36.39
C PRO A 234 31.41 13.20 37.45
N PRO A 235 30.50 12.23 37.28
CA PRO A 235 30.40 11.10 38.19
C PRO A 235 31.68 10.24 38.11
N ALA A 236 32.19 9.85 39.26
CA ALA A 236 33.33 8.97 39.38
C ALA A 236 33.01 7.57 38.87
N GLU A 237 33.97 7.01 38.13
CA GLU A 237 34.03 5.59 37.77
C GLU A 237 34.03 4.73 39.04
N ASN A 238 33.06 3.83 39.15
CA ASN A 238 33.20 2.66 40.01
C ASN A 238 33.11 1.41 39.14
N SER A 239 34.25 0.78 39.04
CA SER A 239 34.52 -0.55 38.55
C SER A 239 33.90 -1.63 39.47
N GLU A 240 33.69 -2.79 38.87
CA GLU A 240 33.42 -4.15 39.43
C GLU A 240 31.96 -4.53 39.59
N SER A 241 31.46 -5.42 38.81
CA SER A 241 31.64 -6.88 38.77
C SER A 241 30.69 -7.55 37.77
N ALA A 242 31.21 -8.40 36.93
CA ALA A 242 30.50 -9.45 36.21
C ALA A 242 30.43 -10.71 37.10
N PRO A 243 29.82 -11.82 36.72
CA PRO A 243 28.70 -12.12 35.82
C PRO A 243 27.65 -13.02 36.47
N GLN A 244 26.45 -13.13 35.94
CA GLN A 244 25.67 -14.35 36.10
C GLN A 244 24.85 -14.66 34.83
N THR A 245 25.24 -15.75 34.20
CA THR A 245 24.56 -16.60 33.25
C THR A 245 23.18 -17.01 33.73
N TYR A 246 22.16 -16.81 32.90
CA TYR A 246 20.99 -17.72 32.88
C TYR A 246 20.73 -18.16 31.45
N THR A 247 21.00 -19.42 31.26
CA THR A 247 20.51 -20.33 30.20
C THR A 247 19.03 -20.59 30.40
N GLY A 248 18.29 -20.69 29.33
CA GLY A 248 16.95 -21.25 29.31
C GLY A 248 16.16 -20.79 28.10
N GLN A 249 16.32 -21.53 27.00
CA GLN A 249 15.31 -22.26 26.24
C GLN A 249 14.07 -21.50 25.79
N GLN A 250 14.04 -21.30 24.47
CA GLN A 250 13.09 -21.90 23.48
C GLN A 250 11.65 -21.44 23.62
N ASP A 251 11.09 -20.88 22.57
CA ASP A 251 10.47 -21.64 21.49
C ASP A 251 10.16 -20.78 20.27
N ASN A 252 10.39 -21.39 19.12
CA ASN A 252 9.97 -21.03 17.79
C ASN A 252 8.48 -20.75 17.69
N GLN A 253 8.13 -19.69 16.96
CA GLN A 253 7.08 -19.72 15.93
C GLN A 253 6.88 -18.31 15.35
N GLU A 254 7.68 -17.95 14.36
CA GLU A 254 7.35 -16.92 13.38
C GLU A 254 7.94 -17.33 12.03
N GLU A 255 7.26 -18.21 11.35
CA GLU A 255 7.44 -18.47 9.93
C GLU A 255 6.10 -18.90 9.36
N SER A 256 5.37 -17.99 8.71
CA SER A 256 4.41 -18.37 7.65
C SER A 256 3.70 -17.24 6.92
N SER A 257 4.11 -15.97 7.02
CA SER A 257 3.43 -14.89 6.29
C SER A 257 4.17 -14.31 5.09
N GLU A 258 5.42 -14.69 4.82
CA GLU A 258 6.20 -14.13 3.71
C GLU A 258 6.08 -14.88 2.37
N SER A 259 5.51 -16.07 2.32
CA SER A 259 5.52 -16.91 1.11
C SER A 259 4.40 -16.59 0.10
N ASN A 260 3.38 -15.82 0.45
CA ASN A 260 2.26 -15.52 -0.47
C ASN A 260 2.42 -14.21 -1.25
N GLU A 261 3.28 -13.29 -0.82
CA GLU A 261 3.47 -12.01 -1.53
C GLU A 261 4.44 -12.09 -2.72
N SER A 262 5.38 -13.05 -2.72
CA SER A 262 6.34 -13.19 -3.83
C SER A 262 5.80 -13.96 -5.02
N ASP A 263 4.84 -14.86 -4.83
CA ASP A 263 4.36 -15.78 -5.87
C ASP A 263 3.47 -15.10 -6.93
N TRP A 264 2.69 -14.09 -6.57
CA TRP A 264 1.86 -13.36 -7.52
C TRP A 264 2.63 -12.27 -8.30
N MET A 265 3.66 -11.65 -7.71
CA MET A 265 4.55 -10.72 -8.42
C MET A 265 5.36 -11.42 -9.52
N SER A 266 5.84 -12.63 -9.25
CA SER A 266 6.57 -13.44 -10.23
C SER A 266 5.70 -13.87 -11.42
N ARG A 267 4.39 -14.01 -11.23
CA ARG A 267 3.43 -14.35 -12.32
C ARG A 267 3.12 -13.17 -13.23
N MET A 268 3.22 -11.94 -12.75
CA MET A 268 3.02 -10.75 -13.59
C MET A 268 4.24 -10.41 -14.46
N GLU A 269 5.45 -10.75 -14.03
CA GLU A 269 6.67 -10.52 -14.82
C GLU A 269 6.84 -11.50 -15.99
N GLN A 270 6.16 -12.65 -15.98
CA GLN A 270 6.24 -13.65 -17.05
C GLN A 270 5.26 -13.41 -18.22
N ASN A 271 4.35 -12.43 -18.10
CA ASN A 271 3.35 -12.11 -19.13
C ASN A 271 3.55 -10.75 -19.83
N ASN A 272 4.75 -10.15 -19.73
CA ASN A 272 5.12 -8.97 -20.52
C ASN A 272 6.11 -9.31 -21.61
#